data_a2b623537ea9c0012d746bf1e3c9475e
#
_entry.id   a2b623537ea9c0012d746bf1e3c9475e
#
_cell.length_a   1.000
_cell.length_b   1.000
_cell.length_c   1.000
_cell.angle_alpha   90.00
_cell.angle_beta   90.00
_cell.angle_gamma   90.00
#
_symmetry.space_group_name_H-M   'P 1'
#
loop_
_entity.id
_entity.type
_entity.pdbx_description
1 polymer ?
#
loop_
_entity_poly.entity_id
_entity_poly.type
_entity_poly.pdbx_seq_one_letter_code
_entity_poly.pdbx_strand_id
1 'polypeptide(L)'
;MIIDLNYNDTDFEDKIINLPKNIKIVNIYGDNINITNLCNILENVKSNVEIRSNYQKEIDDEFLKRNTYQGFHRSILNMVKKICSENITKNDFVVDMTVGNGNDTLFLANISKKVFGFDIQDVAIDNTKKLLRENNVYNYELFNISHEKINDVLKEYEKNIKLILFNLGYLPCGDKSITTNHKTTLNAVKNSFSMLSSNGLILIVFYPHPEGKTEAQVVLEYLNKNKLEYTIYKNTPNIDAPYLIVINNY
;
A
#
# COMPACT_ATOMS: atom_id res chain seq x y z
N MET A 1 -8.49 -10.28 22.57
CA MET A 1 -9.77 -10.11 23.30
C MET A 1 -10.78 -9.50 22.32
N ILE A 2 -12.04 -9.88 22.44
CA ILE A 2 -13.16 -9.37 21.67
C ILE A 2 -14.00 -8.51 22.61
N ILE A 3 -14.55 -7.41 22.13
CA ILE A 3 -15.48 -6.54 22.87
C ILE A 3 -16.69 -6.23 21.98
N ASP A 4 -17.85 -6.11 22.59
CA ASP A 4 -19.10 -5.72 21.95
C ASP A 4 -19.48 -4.31 22.41
N LEU A 5 -19.74 -3.41 21.46
CA LEU A 5 -20.13 -2.01 21.73
C LEU A 5 -21.45 -1.69 21.04
N ASN A 6 -22.36 -1.08 21.79
CA ASN A 6 -23.62 -0.58 21.22
C ASN A 6 -23.41 0.89 20.78
N TYR A 7 -23.65 1.16 19.49
CA TYR A 7 -23.54 2.50 18.92
C TYR A 7 -24.46 3.53 19.62
N ASN A 8 -25.60 3.08 20.14
CA ASN A 8 -26.58 3.94 20.81
C ASN A 8 -26.22 4.28 22.27
N ASP A 9 -25.14 3.72 22.83
CA ASP A 9 -24.66 4.08 24.15
C ASP A 9 -24.10 5.50 24.15
N THR A 10 -24.39 6.27 25.20
CA THR A 10 -23.94 7.65 25.33
C THR A 10 -22.41 7.81 25.42
N ASP A 11 -21.71 6.76 25.81
CA ASP A 11 -20.24 6.70 25.95
C ASP A 11 -19.57 5.85 24.84
N PHE A 12 -20.29 5.53 23.77
CA PHE A 12 -19.78 4.70 22.67
C PHE A 12 -18.48 5.26 22.06
N GLU A 13 -18.47 6.56 21.76
CA GLU A 13 -17.32 7.24 21.16
C GLU A 13 -16.10 7.17 22.05
N ASP A 14 -16.26 7.47 23.35
CA ASP A 14 -15.18 7.40 24.32
C ASP A 14 -14.63 5.96 24.46
N LYS A 15 -15.51 4.97 24.50
CA LYS A 15 -15.13 3.55 24.61
C LYS A 15 -14.34 3.08 23.40
N ILE A 16 -14.77 3.40 22.18
CA ILE A 16 -14.14 2.89 20.96
C ILE A 16 -12.81 3.58 20.65
N ILE A 17 -12.67 4.87 20.95
CA ILE A 17 -11.42 5.61 20.76
C ILE A 17 -10.37 5.19 21.79
N ASN A 18 -10.77 4.94 23.03
CA ASN A 18 -9.90 4.62 24.15
C ASN A 18 -9.78 3.11 24.43
N LEU A 19 -9.88 2.27 23.40
CA LEU A 19 -9.77 0.82 23.52
C LEU A 19 -8.47 0.36 24.21
N PRO A 20 -8.53 -0.57 25.16
CA PRO A 20 -7.34 -1.21 25.73
C PRO A 20 -6.45 -1.83 24.66
N LYS A 21 -5.13 -1.81 24.87
CA LYS A 21 -4.13 -2.32 23.88
C LYS A 21 -4.28 -3.79 23.49
N ASN A 22 -4.94 -4.58 24.34
CA ASN A 22 -5.13 -6.02 24.15
C ASN A 22 -6.42 -6.39 23.38
N ILE A 23 -7.25 -5.40 23.02
CA ILE A 23 -8.43 -5.62 22.19
C ILE A 23 -7.97 -5.79 20.74
N LYS A 24 -8.49 -6.85 20.09
CA LYS A 24 -8.21 -7.17 18.69
C LYS A 24 -9.43 -7.06 17.80
N ILE A 25 -10.62 -7.30 18.35
CA ILE A 25 -11.88 -7.30 17.61
C ILE A 25 -12.90 -6.49 18.40
N VAL A 26 -13.60 -5.60 17.72
CA VAL A 26 -14.75 -4.86 18.25
C VAL A 26 -15.95 -5.16 17.37
N ASN A 27 -16.99 -5.74 17.96
CA ASN A 27 -18.29 -5.89 17.33
C ASN A 27 -19.13 -4.65 17.63
N ILE A 28 -19.62 -3.97 16.59
CA ILE A 28 -20.48 -2.79 16.71
C ILE A 28 -21.88 -3.19 16.30
N TYR A 29 -22.84 -2.95 17.18
CA TYR A 29 -24.26 -3.15 16.96
C TYR A 29 -25.06 -1.92 17.41
N GLY A 30 -26.32 -1.85 17.04
CA GLY A 30 -27.26 -0.78 17.40
C GLY A 30 -28.33 -0.60 16.35
N ASP A 31 -29.36 0.19 16.68
CA ASP A 31 -30.46 0.51 15.78
C ASP A 31 -30.26 1.91 15.17
N ASN A 32 -30.70 2.09 13.91
CA ASN A 32 -30.63 3.37 13.20
C ASN A 32 -29.26 4.04 13.23
N ILE A 33 -28.20 3.27 13.02
CA ILE A 33 -26.82 3.76 13.04
C ILE A 33 -26.62 4.83 11.96
N ASN A 34 -26.15 6.01 12.38
CA ASN A 34 -25.69 7.02 11.43
C ASN A 34 -24.29 6.60 10.91
N ILE A 35 -24.26 6.00 9.72
CA ILE A 35 -23.04 5.45 9.12
C ILE A 35 -21.96 6.53 8.93
N THR A 36 -22.33 7.75 8.49
CA THR A 36 -21.38 8.84 8.31
C THR A 36 -20.73 9.25 9.62
N ASN A 37 -21.50 9.36 10.71
CA ASN A 37 -20.97 9.67 12.03
C ASN A 37 -20.12 8.52 12.57
N LEU A 38 -20.58 7.28 12.45
CA LEU A 38 -19.80 6.10 12.83
C LEU A 38 -18.45 6.07 12.11
N CYS A 39 -18.41 6.31 10.80
CA CYS A 39 -17.17 6.38 10.06
C CYS A 39 -16.24 7.50 10.54
N ASN A 40 -16.76 8.67 10.93
CA ASN A 40 -15.95 9.75 11.52
C ASN A 40 -15.27 9.30 12.83
N ILE A 41 -15.99 8.56 13.66
CA ILE A 41 -15.47 8.02 14.91
C ILE A 41 -14.41 6.94 14.62
N LEU A 42 -14.71 6.00 13.71
CA LEU A 42 -13.82 4.89 13.35
C LEU A 42 -12.48 5.35 12.77
N GLU A 43 -12.41 6.54 12.17
CA GLU A 43 -11.15 7.11 11.70
C GLU A 43 -10.12 7.35 12.82
N ASN A 44 -10.59 7.52 14.05
CA ASN A 44 -9.76 7.74 15.21
C ASN A 44 -9.39 6.43 15.95
N VAL A 45 -9.93 5.28 15.50
CA VAL A 45 -9.63 3.98 16.10
C VAL A 45 -8.27 3.47 15.64
N LYS A 46 -7.53 2.85 16.54
CA LYS A 46 -6.21 2.28 16.24
C LYS A 46 -6.28 1.24 15.13
N SER A 47 -5.33 1.27 14.20
CA SER A 47 -5.31 0.45 12.99
C SER A 47 -5.16 -1.06 13.20
N ASN A 48 -4.83 -1.50 14.42
CA ASN A 48 -4.65 -2.91 14.78
C ASN A 48 -5.91 -3.58 15.36
N VAL A 49 -7.05 -2.91 15.29
CA VAL A 49 -8.34 -3.41 15.78
C VAL A 49 -9.22 -3.74 14.57
N GLU A 50 -9.73 -4.97 14.52
CA GLU A 50 -10.73 -5.40 13.55
C GLU A 50 -12.11 -4.93 13.99
N ILE A 51 -12.81 -4.19 13.13
CA ILE A 51 -14.20 -3.78 13.35
C ILE A 51 -15.12 -4.73 12.61
N ARG A 52 -16.14 -5.24 13.31
CA ARG A 52 -17.21 -6.07 12.76
C ARG A 52 -18.55 -5.42 13.06
N SER A 53 -19.43 -5.35 12.07
CA SER A 53 -20.78 -4.81 12.23
C SER A 53 -21.73 -5.46 11.25
N ASN A 54 -23.02 -5.53 11.60
CA ASN A 54 -24.09 -5.88 10.64
C ASN A 54 -24.22 -4.84 9.52
N TYR A 55 -23.65 -3.65 9.71
CA TYR A 55 -23.58 -2.55 8.74
C TYR A 55 -22.21 -2.47 8.05
N GLN A 56 -21.45 -3.57 8.00
CA GLN A 56 -20.08 -3.54 7.46
C GLN A 56 -20.03 -3.05 6.02
N LYS A 57 -21.00 -3.47 5.21
CA LYS A 57 -21.09 -3.05 3.80
C LYS A 57 -21.30 -1.54 3.68
N GLU A 58 -22.22 -0.98 4.44
CA GLU A 58 -22.53 0.45 4.45
C GLU A 58 -21.34 1.28 4.96
N ILE A 59 -20.61 0.76 5.95
CA ILE A 59 -19.38 1.36 6.47
C ILE A 59 -18.32 1.38 5.36
N ASP A 60 -18.10 0.26 4.68
CA ASP A 60 -17.12 0.15 3.60
C ASP A 60 -17.49 1.04 2.40
N ASP A 61 -18.75 1.09 2.03
CA ASP A 61 -19.28 1.96 0.97
C ASP A 61 -19.11 3.45 1.32
N GLU A 62 -19.34 3.83 2.57
CA GLU A 62 -19.14 5.21 3.03
C GLU A 62 -17.66 5.60 3.01
N PHE A 63 -16.76 4.74 3.49
CA PHE A 63 -15.32 4.97 3.37
C PHE A 63 -14.88 5.07 1.91
N LEU A 64 -15.45 4.25 1.04
CA LEU A 64 -15.18 4.30 -0.41
C LEU A 64 -15.62 5.63 -1.02
N LYS A 65 -16.84 6.13 -0.68
CA LYS A 65 -17.34 7.45 -1.12
C LYS A 65 -16.44 8.58 -0.66
N ARG A 66 -15.98 8.56 0.59
CA ARG A 66 -15.07 9.55 1.14
C ARG A 66 -13.74 9.56 0.38
N ASN A 67 -13.25 8.40 0.00
CA ASN A 67 -12.04 8.26 -0.80
C ASN A 67 -12.18 8.86 -2.21
N THR A 68 -13.35 8.77 -2.81
CA THR A 68 -13.61 9.33 -4.15
C THR A 68 -13.99 10.82 -4.12
N TYR A 69 -14.68 11.28 -3.07
CA TYR A 69 -15.29 12.61 -3.04
C TYR A 69 -14.41 13.69 -2.40
N GLN A 70 -13.61 13.37 -1.39
CA GLN A 70 -12.77 14.36 -0.69
C GLN A 70 -11.28 14.24 -0.99
N GLY A 71 -10.92 13.48 -2.01
CA GLY A 71 -9.57 13.38 -2.57
C GLY A 71 -8.46 13.29 -1.51
N PHE A 72 -7.40 12.69 -1.79
CA PHE A 72 -6.09 12.76 -1.15
C PHE A 72 -5.84 12.04 0.17
N HIS A 73 -6.75 11.93 1.14
CA HIS A 73 -6.31 11.50 2.48
C HIS A 73 -6.73 10.08 2.90
N ARG A 74 -7.52 9.35 2.09
CA ARG A 74 -8.13 8.09 2.55
C ARG A 74 -8.02 6.91 1.61
N SER A 75 -7.71 7.07 0.35
CA SER A 75 -7.31 5.95 -0.51
C SER A 75 -5.88 5.56 -0.19
N ILE A 76 -5.60 4.26 -0.06
CA ILE A 76 -4.22 3.77 0.11
C ILE A 76 -3.32 4.28 -1.02
N LEU A 77 -3.81 4.29 -2.27
CA LEU A 77 -3.04 4.80 -3.41
C LEU A 77 -2.83 6.33 -3.33
N ASN A 78 -3.78 7.08 -2.77
CA ASN A 78 -3.58 8.52 -2.53
C ASN A 78 -2.56 8.76 -1.40
N MET A 79 -2.54 7.92 -0.37
CA MET A 79 -1.51 7.95 0.66
C MET A 79 -0.13 7.67 0.08
N VAL A 80 0.00 6.66 -0.80
CA VAL A 80 1.23 6.39 -1.55
C VAL A 80 1.68 7.63 -2.31
N LYS A 81 0.80 8.23 -3.11
CA LYS A 81 1.11 9.44 -3.90
C LYS A 81 1.53 10.61 -3.01
N LYS A 82 0.87 10.82 -1.87
CA LYS A 82 1.23 11.85 -0.90
C LYS A 82 2.65 11.62 -0.36
N ILE A 83 2.94 10.42 0.15
CA ILE A 83 4.27 10.08 0.69
C ILE A 83 5.34 10.25 -0.41
N CYS A 84 5.09 9.79 -1.62
CA CYS A 84 6.00 9.98 -2.76
C CYS A 84 6.26 11.48 -3.00
N SER A 85 5.20 12.30 -3.09
CA SER A 85 5.34 13.75 -3.38
C SER A 85 6.07 14.52 -2.28
N GLU A 86 5.97 14.06 -1.02
CA GLU A 86 6.65 14.69 0.12
C GLU A 86 8.14 14.29 0.24
N ASN A 87 8.55 13.16 -0.36
CA ASN A 87 9.88 12.58 -0.18
C ASN A 87 10.74 12.51 -1.44
N ILE A 88 10.15 12.69 -2.63
CA ILE A 88 10.85 12.58 -3.92
C ILE A 88 11.01 13.96 -4.53
N THR A 89 12.18 14.19 -5.14
CA THR A 89 12.50 15.37 -5.93
C THR A 89 12.95 15.00 -7.35
N LYS A 90 13.06 15.99 -8.23
CA LYS A 90 13.58 15.82 -9.60
C LYS A 90 15.06 15.39 -9.68
N ASN A 91 15.73 15.22 -8.54
CA ASN A 91 17.10 14.71 -8.49
C ASN A 91 17.16 13.23 -8.10
N ASP A 92 16.05 12.61 -7.72
CA ASP A 92 16.01 11.29 -7.15
C ASP A 92 15.72 10.20 -8.17
N PHE A 93 16.37 9.05 -8.01
CA PHE A 93 16.05 7.80 -8.70
C PHE A 93 15.03 7.01 -7.89
N VAL A 94 14.03 6.46 -8.56
CA VAL A 94 12.95 5.69 -7.93
C VAL A 94 12.67 4.40 -8.70
N VAL A 95 12.08 3.43 -8.03
CA VAL A 95 11.75 2.13 -8.63
C VAL A 95 10.27 1.80 -8.45
N ASP A 96 9.62 1.37 -9.52
CA ASP A 96 8.31 0.75 -9.53
C ASP A 96 8.50 -0.76 -9.75
N MET A 97 8.23 -1.56 -8.72
CA MET A 97 8.47 -3.01 -8.74
C MET A 97 7.34 -3.82 -9.38
N THR A 98 6.25 -3.15 -9.75
CA THR A 98 5.01 -3.76 -10.26
C THR A 98 4.32 -2.79 -11.23
N VAL A 99 4.95 -2.60 -12.38
CA VAL A 99 4.58 -1.56 -13.37
C VAL A 99 3.11 -1.63 -13.81
N GLY A 100 2.60 -2.83 -14.08
CA GLY A 100 1.22 -3.04 -14.50
C GLY A 100 0.82 -2.18 -15.71
N ASN A 101 -0.26 -1.41 -15.58
CA ASN A 101 -0.72 -0.48 -16.63
C ASN A 101 0.00 0.88 -16.62
N GLY A 102 1.04 1.06 -15.80
CA GLY A 102 1.93 2.22 -15.82
C GLY A 102 1.45 3.47 -15.10
N ASN A 103 0.33 3.42 -14.38
CA ASN A 103 -0.21 4.62 -13.71
C ASN A 103 0.73 5.14 -12.60
N ASP A 104 1.29 4.23 -11.79
CA ASP A 104 2.24 4.59 -10.74
C ASP A 104 3.59 4.97 -11.36
N THR A 105 4.05 4.26 -12.39
CA THR A 105 5.25 4.61 -13.16
C THR A 105 5.16 6.01 -13.75
N LEU A 106 4.03 6.38 -14.37
CA LEU A 106 3.80 7.71 -14.92
C LEU A 106 3.84 8.79 -13.83
N PHE A 107 3.17 8.53 -12.71
CA PHE A 107 3.19 9.45 -11.57
C PHE A 107 4.60 9.65 -11.02
N LEU A 108 5.35 8.55 -10.77
CA LEU A 108 6.72 8.60 -10.27
C LEU A 108 7.67 9.33 -11.25
N ALA A 109 7.57 9.09 -12.55
CA ALA A 109 8.38 9.77 -13.55
C ALA A 109 8.13 11.29 -13.58
N ASN A 110 6.89 11.72 -13.30
CA ASN A 110 6.54 13.13 -13.22
C ASN A 110 7.10 13.86 -12.01
N ILE A 111 7.59 13.16 -10.98
CA ILE A 111 8.12 13.79 -9.76
C ILE A 111 9.60 13.46 -9.49
N SER A 112 10.19 12.52 -10.21
CA SER A 112 11.56 12.04 -10.03
C SER A 112 12.50 12.42 -11.18
N LYS A 113 13.79 12.17 -11.00
CA LYS A 113 14.82 12.26 -12.05
C LYS A 113 14.65 11.16 -13.08
N LYS A 114 14.48 9.92 -12.61
CA LYS A 114 14.26 8.74 -13.45
C LYS A 114 13.53 7.67 -12.66
N VAL A 115 12.59 6.98 -13.31
CA VAL A 115 11.94 5.80 -12.76
C VAL A 115 12.44 4.54 -13.49
N PHE A 116 12.75 3.52 -12.69
CA PHE A 116 13.02 2.15 -13.15
C PHE A 116 11.80 1.30 -12.86
N GLY A 117 11.30 0.57 -13.86
CA GLY A 117 10.07 -0.22 -13.71
C GLY A 117 10.30 -1.69 -14.01
N PHE A 118 9.72 -2.58 -13.20
CA PHE A 118 9.80 -4.03 -13.35
C PHE A 118 8.41 -4.65 -13.54
N ASP A 119 8.27 -5.51 -14.51
CA ASP A 119 7.11 -6.39 -14.67
C ASP A 119 7.50 -7.64 -15.44
N ILE A 120 6.91 -8.80 -15.09
CA ILE A 120 7.14 -10.06 -15.79
C ILE A 120 6.27 -10.22 -17.05
N GLN A 121 5.24 -9.37 -17.20
CA GLN A 121 4.28 -9.43 -18.28
C GLN A 121 4.65 -8.45 -19.40
N ASP A 122 4.90 -8.97 -20.62
CA ASP A 122 5.17 -8.13 -21.80
C ASP A 122 4.09 -7.09 -22.03
N VAL A 123 2.82 -7.49 -21.87
CA VAL A 123 1.66 -6.60 -22.05
C VAL A 123 1.68 -5.41 -21.07
N ALA A 124 2.13 -5.60 -19.84
CA ALA A 124 2.27 -4.52 -18.85
C ALA A 124 3.35 -3.52 -19.31
N ILE A 125 4.50 -4.03 -19.74
CA ILE A 125 5.60 -3.22 -20.26
C ILE A 125 5.16 -2.41 -21.50
N ASP A 126 4.45 -3.02 -22.44
CA ASP A 126 4.02 -2.35 -23.67
C ASP A 126 2.92 -1.30 -23.40
N ASN A 127 1.94 -1.63 -22.55
CA ASN A 127 0.91 -0.67 -22.13
C ASN A 127 1.55 0.56 -21.47
N THR A 128 2.51 0.32 -20.57
CA THR A 128 3.21 1.39 -19.87
C THR A 128 4.05 2.24 -20.80
N LYS A 129 4.81 1.64 -21.73
CA LYS A 129 5.55 2.41 -22.76
C LYS A 129 4.61 3.30 -23.59
N LYS A 130 3.43 2.77 -23.97
CA LYS A 130 2.42 3.55 -24.68
C LYS A 130 1.93 4.72 -23.85
N LEU A 131 1.51 4.47 -22.59
CA LEU A 131 1.02 5.50 -21.67
C LEU A 131 2.06 6.61 -21.45
N LEU A 132 3.31 6.27 -21.22
CA LEU A 132 4.39 7.23 -20.98
C LEU A 132 4.64 8.09 -22.22
N ARG A 133 4.67 7.52 -23.43
CA ARG A 133 4.82 8.25 -24.69
C ARG A 133 3.66 9.22 -24.96
N GLU A 134 2.42 8.77 -24.72
CA GLU A 134 1.22 9.62 -24.88
C GLU A 134 1.24 10.83 -23.94
N ASN A 135 1.93 10.71 -22.79
CA ASN A 135 2.11 11.80 -21.82
C ASN A 135 3.44 12.57 -21.97
N ASN A 136 4.22 12.32 -23.04
CA ASN A 136 5.53 12.95 -23.30
C ASN A 136 6.55 12.74 -22.17
N VAL A 137 6.51 11.57 -21.51
CA VAL A 137 7.43 11.19 -20.43
C VAL A 137 8.50 10.26 -21.01
N TYR A 138 9.79 10.57 -20.79
CA TYR A 138 10.93 9.84 -21.35
C TYR A 138 12.00 9.49 -20.30
N ASN A 139 11.87 9.94 -19.07
CA ASN A 139 12.80 9.69 -17.98
C ASN A 139 12.48 8.37 -17.26
N TYR A 140 12.42 7.29 -18.01
CA TYR A 140 12.16 5.94 -17.51
C TYR A 140 13.04 4.87 -18.14
N GLU A 141 13.11 3.73 -17.48
CA GLU A 141 13.66 2.49 -18.03
C GLU A 141 12.83 1.32 -17.51
N LEU A 142 12.35 0.45 -18.41
CA LEU A 142 11.44 -0.65 -18.08
C LEU A 142 12.10 -1.99 -18.39
N PHE A 143 11.99 -2.92 -17.44
CA PHE A 143 12.59 -4.25 -17.49
C PHE A 143 11.48 -5.32 -17.45
N ASN A 144 11.42 -6.12 -18.50
CA ASN A 144 10.52 -7.29 -18.53
C ASN A 144 11.19 -8.47 -17.84
N ILE A 145 11.24 -8.40 -16.52
CA ILE A 145 11.89 -9.38 -15.66
C ILE A 145 11.30 -9.34 -14.25
N SER A 146 11.46 -10.41 -13.49
CA SER A 146 11.05 -10.44 -12.08
C SER A 146 11.75 -9.37 -11.25
N HIS A 147 10.97 -8.66 -10.45
CA HIS A 147 11.45 -7.60 -9.53
C HIS A 147 12.49 -8.09 -8.51
N GLU A 148 12.54 -9.40 -8.22
CA GLU A 148 13.61 -9.95 -7.36
C GLU A 148 15.03 -9.78 -7.94
N LYS A 149 15.14 -9.47 -9.24
CA LYS A 149 16.41 -9.24 -9.95
C LYS A 149 16.92 -7.79 -9.87
N ILE A 150 16.33 -6.96 -9.02
CA ILE A 150 16.70 -5.54 -8.91
C ILE A 150 18.20 -5.32 -8.73
N ASN A 151 18.90 -6.12 -7.89
CA ASN A 151 20.32 -5.98 -7.65
C ASN A 151 21.17 -6.32 -8.89
N ASP A 152 20.72 -7.28 -9.70
CA ASP A 152 21.43 -7.68 -10.92
C ASP A 152 21.30 -6.60 -11.99
N VAL A 153 20.10 -5.99 -12.09
CA VAL A 153 19.74 -5.03 -13.14
C VAL A 153 20.21 -3.61 -12.82
N LEU A 154 20.08 -3.18 -11.55
CA LEU A 154 20.37 -1.81 -11.13
C LEU A 154 21.66 -1.70 -10.29
N LYS A 155 22.62 -2.57 -10.48
CA LYS A 155 23.87 -2.63 -9.69
C LYS A 155 24.59 -1.28 -9.62
N GLU A 156 24.59 -0.49 -10.69
CA GLU A 156 25.22 0.83 -10.74
C GLU A 156 24.49 1.89 -9.87
N TYR A 157 23.24 1.62 -9.46
CA TYR A 157 22.43 2.48 -8.61
C TYR A 157 22.37 2.02 -7.14
N GLU A 158 23.21 1.07 -6.74
CA GLU A 158 23.30 0.60 -5.35
C GLU A 158 23.51 1.80 -4.41
N LYS A 159 22.72 1.86 -3.31
CA LYS A 159 22.67 2.97 -2.33
C LYS A 159 22.28 4.33 -2.91
N ASN A 160 21.63 4.35 -4.07
CA ASN A 160 21.27 5.60 -4.75
C ASN A 160 19.79 5.73 -5.08
N ILE A 161 18.99 4.72 -4.73
CA ILE A 161 17.54 4.73 -4.93
C ILE A 161 16.84 5.39 -3.74
N LYS A 162 16.07 6.44 -4.03
CA LYS A 162 15.35 7.20 -2.99
C LYS A 162 14.06 6.51 -2.55
N LEU A 163 13.35 5.87 -3.48
CA LEU A 163 12.09 5.22 -3.18
C LEU A 163 11.87 3.99 -4.05
N ILE A 164 11.40 2.91 -3.42
CA ILE A 164 11.00 1.66 -4.07
C ILE A 164 9.54 1.40 -3.74
N LEU A 165 8.70 1.32 -4.77
CA LEU A 165 7.26 1.10 -4.65
C LEU A 165 6.90 -0.32 -5.10
N PHE A 166 6.13 -1.02 -4.27
CA PHE A 166 5.44 -2.27 -4.59
C PHE A 166 3.92 -2.03 -4.51
N ASN A 167 3.22 -2.19 -5.61
CA ASN A 167 1.76 -2.23 -5.66
C ASN A 167 1.34 -3.66 -6.03
N LEU A 168 1.32 -4.56 -5.02
CA LEU A 168 1.24 -6.01 -5.21
C LEU A 168 -0.15 -6.44 -5.71
N GLY A 169 -0.22 -7.58 -6.41
CA GLY A 169 -1.47 -8.13 -6.90
C GLY A 169 -1.38 -8.62 -8.36
N TYR A 170 -2.44 -8.45 -9.08
CA TYR A 170 -2.56 -8.84 -10.50
C TYR A 170 -2.80 -7.63 -11.39
N LEU A 171 -2.45 -7.78 -12.68
CA LEU A 171 -2.68 -6.74 -13.68
C LEU A 171 -4.19 -6.47 -13.83
N PRO A 172 -4.69 -5.25 -13.58
CA PRO A 172 -6.08 -4.91 -13.81
C PRO A 172 -6.51 -5.19 -15.27
N CYS A 173 -7.62 -5.89 -15.44
CA CYS A 173 -8.12 -6.39 -16.73
C CYS A 173 -7.22 -7.44 -17.43
N GLY A 174 -6.19 -7.92 -16.77
CA GLY A 174 -5.32 -8.99 -17.24
C GLY A 174 -5.74 -10.38 -16.74
N ASP A 175 -4.89 -11.38 -16.99
CA ASP A 175 -5.06 -12.73 -16.46
C ASP A 175 -4.81 -12.74 -14.94
N LYS A 176 -5.87 -12.97 -14.17
CA LYS A 176 -5.80 -13.02 -12.70
C LYS A 176 -5.02 -14.22 -12.14
N SER A 177 -4.68 -15.22 -12.97
CA SER A 177 -3.80 -16.30 -12.56
C SER A 177 -2.34 -15.86 -12.44
N ILE A 178 -1.97 -14.73 -13.10
CA ILE A 178 -0.66 -14.12 -13.02
C ILE A 178 -0.74 -13.02 -11.95
N THR A 179 -0.21 -13.32 -10.78
CA THR A 179 -0.14 -12.38 -9.64
C THR A 179 1.27 -12.37 -9.07
N THR A 180 1.59 -11.36 -8.28
CA THR A 180 2.81 -11.34 -7.48
C THR A 180 2.84 -12.56 -6.55
N ASN A 181 4.02 -13.01 -6.18
CA ASN A 181 4.22 -14.26 -5.42
C ASN A 181 5.06 -13.99 -4.18
N HIS A 182 4.64 -14.55 -3.03
CA HIS A 182 5.29 -14.32 -1.73
C HIS A 182 6.81 -14.59 -1.71
N LYS A 183 7.31 -15.57 -2.49
CA LYS A 183 8.75 -15.87 -2.54
C LYS A 183 9.53 -14.79 -3.29
N THR A 184 9.07 -14.42 -4.49
CA THR A 184 9.72 -13.37 -5.29
C THR A 184 9.58 -12.00 -4.65
N THR A 185 8.41 -11.69 -4.06
CA THR A 185 8.17 -10.46 -3.32
C THR A 185 9.11 -10.35 -2.10
N LEU A 186 9.23 -11.40 -1.29
CA LEU A 186 10.14 -11.39 -0.15
C LEU A 186 11.61 -11.21 -0.57
N ASN A 187 12.05 -11.87 -1.64
CA ASN A 187 13.39 -11.71 -2.18
C ASN A 187 13.62 -10.27 -2.68
N ALA A 188 12.65 -9.71 -3.40
CA ALA A 188 12.71 -8.33 -3.89
C ALA A 188 12.79 -7.33 -2.73
N VAL A 189 11.98 -7.50 -1.67
CA VAL A 189 12.04 -6.65 -0.46
C VAL A 189 13.42 -6.73 0.20
N LYS A 190 13.99 -7.93 0.36
CA LYS A 190 15.35 -8.10 0.91
C LYS A 190 16.41 -7.40 0.06
N ASN A 191 16.33 -7.57 -1.26
CA ASN A 191 17.28 -6.97 -2.20
C ASN A 191 17.13 -5.43 -2.26
N SER A 192 15.94 -4.90 -1.99
CA SER A 192 15.67 -3.46 -1.99
C SER A 192 16.53 -2.69 -0.96
N PHE A 193 16.84 -3.29 0.18
CA PHE A 193 17.60 -2.59 1.23
C PHE A 193 19.02 -2.18 0.78
N SER A 194 19.68 -2.99 -0.04
CA SER A 194 21.02 -2.64 -0.57
C SER A 194 20.96 -1.53 -1.62
N MET A 195 19.81 -1.33 -2.24
CA MET A 195 19.63 -0.33 -3.29
C MET A 195 19.28 1.05 -2.74
N LEU A 196 18.72 1.12 -1.52
CA LEU A 196 18.26 2.38 -0.93
C LEU A 196 19.41 3.31 -0.57
N SER A 197 19.24 4.59 -0.90
CA SER A 197 20.05 5.68 -0.33
C SER A 197 19.77 5.83 1.18
N SER A 198 20.63 6.59 1.88
CA SER A 198 20.32 7.04 3.23
C SER A 198 19.00 7.82 3.24
N ASN A 199 18.12 7.54 4.20
CA ASN A 199 16.73 8.04 4.24
C ASN A 199 15.88 7.65 3.01
N GLY A 200 16.21 6.52 2.37
CA GLY A 200 15.38 5.93 1.32
C GLY A 200 14.16 5.23 1.92
N LEU A 201 13.14 5.02 1.09
CA LEU A 201 11.85 4.46 1.49
C LEU A 201 11.50 3.22 0.67
N ILE A 202 10.90 2.21 1.32
CA ILE A 202 10.18 1.14 0.65
C ILE A 202 8.69 1.29 1.00
N LEU A 203 7.85 1.38 -0.01
CA LEU A 203 6.40 1.42 0.09
C LEU A 203 5.82 0.13 -0.47
N ILE A 204 4.99 -0.57 0.31
CA ILE A 204 4.38 -1.83 -0.13
C ILE A 204 2.88 -1.78 0.11
N VAL A 205 2.09 -1.84 -0.96
CA VAL A 205 0.64 -1.97 -0.89
C VAL A 205 0.27 -3.44 -0.97
N PHE A 206 -0.40 -3.93 0.06
CA PHE A 206 -0.93 -5.29 0.13
C PHE A 206 -2.43 -5.31 -0.12
N TYR A 207 -2.89 -6.30 -0.89
CA TYR A 207 -4.31 -6.54 -1.15
C TYR A 207 -4.77 -7.86 -0.50
N PRO A 208 -6.01 -7.94 0.02
CA PRO A 208 -6.46 -9.03 0.88
C PRO A 208 -6.90 -10.31 0.14
N HIS A 209 -6.35 -10.60 -1.04
CA HIS A 209 -6.54 -11.90 -1.69
C HIS A 209 -5.61 -12.98 -1.08
N PRO A 210 -5.85 -14.27 -1.30
CA PRO A 210 -5.11 -15.35 -0.62
C PRO A 210 -3.59 -15.21 -0.72
N GLU A 211 -3.04 -15.00 -1.91
CA GLU A 211 -1.61 -14.80 -2.10
C GLU A 211 -1.11 -13.50 -1.46
N GLY A 212 -1.87 -12.39 -1.57
CA GLY A 212 -1.53 -11.12 -0.93
C GLY A 212 -1.47 -11.20 0.59
N LYS A 213 -2.32 -12.02 1.23
CA LYS A 213 -2.22 -12.31 2.68
C LYS A 213 -0.93 -13.07 3.01
N THR A 214 -0.53 -14.03 2.18
CA THR A 214 0.74 -14.76 2.33
C THR A 214 1.94 -13.85 2.12
N GLU A 215 1.92 -13.00 1.09
CA GLU A 215 2.96 -11.99 0.84
C GLU A 215 3.14 -11.07 2.04
N ALA A 216 2.04 -10.54 2.57
CA ALA A 216 2.05 -9.69 3.76
C ALA A 216 2.63 -10.39 4.98
N GLN A 217 2.21 -11.63 5.22
CA GLN A 217 2.70 -12.42 6.35
C GLN A 217 4.22 -12.61 6.28
N VAL A 218 4.76 -13.11 5.17
CA VAL A 218 6.20 -13.40 5.06
C VAL A 218 7.06 -12.12 5.11
N VAL A 219 6.56 -11.00 4.57
CA VAL A 219 7.26 -9.72 4.65
C VAL A 219 7.25 -9.21 6.09
N LEU A 220 6.11 -9.20 6.78
CA LEU A 220 6.02 -8.77 8.19
C LEU A 220 6.87 -9.63 9.12
N GLU A 221 6.87 -10.97 8.93
CA GLU A 221 7.74 -11.88 9.68
C GLU A 221 9.23 -11.55 9.47
N TYR A 222 9.62 -11.25 8.22
CA TYR A 222 11.00 -10.84 7.91
C TYR A 222 11.35 -9.51 8.60
N LEU A 223 10.50 -8.49 8.50
CA LEU A 223 10.73 -7.18 9.11
C LEU A 223 10.87 -7.31 10.64
N ASN A 224 9.95 -8.03 11.29
CA ASN A 224 9.97 -8.25 12.73
C ASN A 224 11.21 -9.05 13.20
N LYS A 225 11.56 -10.13 12.48
CA LYS A 225 12.74 -10.94 12.79
C LYS A 225 14.04 -10.14 12.73
N ASN A 226 14.14 -9.21 11.80
CA ASN A 226 15.32 -8.36 11.60
C ASN A 226 15.24 -7.03 12.37
N LYS A 227 14.17 -6.82 13.17
CA LYS A 227 13.94 -5.59 13.95
C LYS A 227 13.93 -4.31 13.10
N LEU A 228 13.43 -4.42 11.86
CA LEU A 228 13.30 -3.30 10.94
C LEU A 228 12.05 -2.50 11.30
N GLU A 229 12.20 -1.19 11.37
CA GLU A 229 11.07 -0.29 11.69
C GLU A 229 10.18 -0.06 10.47
N TYR A 230 8.89 -0.13 10.68
CA TYR A 230 7.89 0.14 9.64
C TYR A 230 6.62 0.75 10.23
N THR A 231 5.89 1.48 9.40
CA THR A 231 4.58 2.05 9.74
C THR A 231 3.51 1.42 8.84
N ILE A 232 2.36 1.06 9.43
CA ILE A 232 1.20 0.54 8.68
C ILE A 232 0.16 1.65 8.58
N TYR A 233 -0.28 1.93 7.35
CA TYR A 233 -1.38 2.84 7.04
C TYR A 233 -2.58 2.05 6.53
N LYS A 234 -3.74 2.29 7.13
CA LYS A 234 -5.03 1.73 6.71
C LYS A 234 -6.02 2.89 6.50
N ASN A 235 -6.89 2.75 5.51
CA ASN A 235 -7.93 3.73 5.23
C ASN A 235 -9.30 3.33 5.80
N THR A 236 -9.40 2.14 6.36
CA THR A 236 -10.61 1.58 6.98
C THR A 236 -10.19 0.60 8.08
N PRO A 237 -10.99 0.42 9.13
CA PRO A 237 -10.76 -0.62 10.12
C PRO A 237 -11.03 -2.04 9.60
N ASN A 238 -11.58 -2.20 8.39
CA ASN A 238 -11.79 -3.52 7.80
C ASN A 238 -10.46 -4.25 7.57
N ILE A 239 -10.35 -5.47 8.12
CA ILE A 239 -9.15 -6.30 8.01
C ILE A 239 -8.90 -6.79 6.58
N ASP A 240 -9.96 -6.92 5.80
CA ASP A 240 -9.91 -7.34 4.40
C ASP A 240 -9.78 -6.16 3.42
N ALA A 241 -9.43 -4.97 3.89
CA ALA A 241 -9.11 -3.84 3.02
C ALA A 241 -7.60 -3.80 2.68
N PRO A 242 -7.23 -3.23 1.52
CA PRO A 242 -5.84 -2.95 1.20
C PRO A 242 -5.20 -2.04 2.25
N TYR A 243 -3.90 -2.23 2.48
CA TYR A 243 -3.13 -1.37 3.37
C TYR A 243 -1.70 -1.15 2.87
N LEU A 244 -1.09 -0.08 3.34
CA LEU A 244 0.27 0.32 2.98
C LEU A 244 1.22 0.07 4.15
N ILE A 245 2.37 -0.53 3.85
CA ILE A 245 3.54 -0.54 4.76
C ILE A 245 4.58 0.43 4.20
N VAL A 246 5.10 1.28 5.08
CA VAL A 246 6.22 2.18 4.81
C VAL A 246 7.40 1.77 5.68
N ILE A 247 8.52 1.48 5.04
CA ILE A 247 9.78 1.10 5.69
C ILE A 247 10.79 2.20 5.42
N ASN A 248 11.42 2.72 6.47
CA ASN A 248 12.45 3.74 6.37
C ASN A 248 13.85 3.09 6.47
N ASN A 249 14.77 3.54 5.62
CA ASN A 249 16.20 3.18 5.70
C ASN A 249 16.96 4.32 6.40
N TYR A 250 17.10 4.21 7.73
CA TYR A 250 17.85 5.16 8.54
C TYR A 250 19.35 4.86 8.53
#